data_9b968fa92d854445d3e74a645d87c036
#
_entry.id   9b968fa92d854445d3e74a645d87c036
#
_cell.length_a   1.000
_cell.length_b   1.000
_cell.length_c   1.000
_cell.angle_alpha   90.00
_cell.angle_beta   90.00
_cell.angle_gamma   90.00
#
_symmetry.space_group_name_H-M   'P 1'
#
loop_
_entity.id
_entity.type
_entity.pdbx_description
1 polymer ?
#
loop_
_entity_poly.entity_id
_entity_poly.type
_entity_poly.pdbx_seq_one_letter_code
_entity_poly.pdbx_strand_id
1 'polypeptide(L)'
;MSFFENTRKPVGLGGKIMVAMMNLGHSPVARWGLRFLELTLDAKVLDCGCGGGANMKRLLKKCPRGIVKGIDYSTVSVEKARSLNQTAIQEGRCVVWQGSVERIIFAKDWFDAVTAFETVYFWPDLPRCFREVYR
;
A
#
# COMPACT_ATOMS: atom_id res chain seq x y z
N MET A 1 -21.33 -5.91 8.31
CA MET A 1 -20.39 -6.31 7.24
C MET A 1 -19.82 -7.68 7.57
N SER A 2 -19.83 -8.60 6.61
CA SER A 2 -19.32 -9.96 6.80
C SER A 2 -17.77 -9.96 6.90
N PHE A 3 -17.22 -11.06 7.41
CA PHE A 3 -15.77 -11.27 7.46
C PHE A 3 -15.12 -11.09 6.07
N PHE A 4 -15.73 -11.65 5.03
CA PHE A 4 -15.20 -11.58 3.67
C PHE A 4 -15.20 -10.16 3.11
N GLU A 5 -16.26 -9.40 3.35
CA GLU A 5 -16.35 -7.99 2.93
C GLU A 5 -15.32 -7.11 3.65
N ASN A 6 -15.06 -7.38 4.94
CA ASN A 6 -14.01 -6.69 5.70
C ASN A 6 -12.60 -7.00 5.18
N THR A 7 -12.38 -8.17 4.58
CA THR A 7 -11.12 -8.49 3.93
C THR A 7 -10.89 -7.58 2.72
N ARG A 8 -11.94 -7.31 1.96
CA ARG A 8 -11.91 -6.45 0.78
C ARG A 8 -11.80 -4.97 1.15
N LYS A 9 -12.68 -4.51 2.05
CA LYS A 9 -12.73 -3.11 2.49
C LYS A 9 -12.99 -3.04 4.00
N PRO A 10 -11.93 -3.07 4.83
CA PRO A 10 -12.09 -3.05 6.28
C PRO A 10 -12.84 -1.80 6.79
N VAL A 11 -13.80 -2.00 7.69
CA VAL A 11 -14.56 -0.94 8.34
C VAL A 11 -14.79 -1.24 9.82
N GLY A 12 -14.91 -0.19 10.64
CA GLY A 12 -15.20 -0.28 12.06
C GLY A 12 -14.17 -1.05 12.87
N LEU A 13 -14.57 -1.53 14.06
CA LEU A 13 -13.68 -2.29 14.95
C LEU A 13 -13.28 -3.64 14.35
N GLY A 14 -14.22 -4.34 13.72
CA GLY A 14 -13.92 -5.59 13.02
C GLY A 14 -12.93 -5.37 11.88
N GLY A 15 -13.05 -4.26 11.17
CA GLY A 15 -12.10 -3.86 10.14
C GLY A 15 -10.71 -3.56 10.69
N LYS A 16 -10.61 -2.92 11.84
CA LYS A 16 -9.32 -2.65 12.51
C LYS A 16 -8.60 -3.93 12.90
N ILE A 17 -9.33 -4.90 13.46
CA ILE A 17 -8.79 -6.21 13.81
C ILE A 17 -8.34 -6.95 12.54
N MET A 18 -9.14 -6.91 11.48
CA MET A 18 -8.83 -7.54 10.20
C MET A 18 -7.55 -6.98 9.58
N VAL A 19 -7.38 -5.66 9.57
CA VAL A 19 -6.17 -5.00 9.04
C VAL A 19 -4.94 -5.42 9.85
N ALA A 20 -5.03 -5.49 11.17
CA ALA A 20 -3.94 -5.96 12.02
C ALA A 20 -3.57 -7.42 11.72
N MET A 21 -4.56 -8.29 11.56
CA MET A 21 -4.34 -9.71 11.20
C MET A 21 -3.73 -9.85 9.81
N MET A 22 -4.17 -9.06 8.82
CA MET A 22 -3.62 -9.06 7.47
C MET A 22 -2.16 -8.59 7.46
N ASN A 23 -1.81 -7.57 8.23
CA ASN A 23 -0.41 -7.13 8.37
C ASN A 23 0.50 -8.23 8.91
N LEU A 24 0.01 -9.08 9.80
CA LEU A 24 0.75 -10.24 10.33
C LEU A 24 0.74 -11.42 9.37
N GLY A 25 -0.44 -11.80 8.85
CA GLY A 25 -0.63 -13.00 8.03
C GLY A 25 0.05 -12.94 6.67
N HIS A 26 0.11 -11.76 6.05
CA HIS A 26 0.73 -11.55 4.73
C HIS A 26 2.23 -11.26 4.78
N SER A 27 2.80 -11.07 5.98
CA SER A 27 4.21 -10.70 6.16
C SER A 27 5.22 -11.67 5.52
N PRO A 28 5.07 -13.01 5.65
CA PRO A 28 6.03 -13.94 5.05
C PRO A 28 6.07 -13.86 3.53
N VAL A 29 4.90 -13.74 2.88
CA VAL A 29 4.78 -13.63 1.41
C VAL A 29 5.39 -12.31 0.92
N ALA A 30 5.08 -11.21 1.60
CA ALA A 30 5.63 -9.90 1.26
C ALA A 30 7.15 -9.86 1.42
N ARG A 31 7.69 -10.41 2.50
CA ARG A 31 9.14 -10.49 2.71
C ARG A 31 9.82 -11.31 1.62
N TRP A 32 9.22 -12.42 1.24
CA TRP A 32 9.72 -13.25 0.15
C TRP A 32 9.73 -12.47 -1.16
N GLY A 33 8.61 -11.85 -1.54
CA GLY A 33 8.49 -11.08 -2.78
C GLY A 33 9.45 -9.90 -2.84
N LEU A 34 9.64 -9.18 -1.73
CA LEU A 34 10.54 -8.03 -1.66
C LEU A 34 12.01 -8.37 -1.88
N ARG A 35 12.41 -9.65 -1.74
CA ARG A 35 13.79 -10.08 -2.06
C ARG A 35 14.12 -9.94 -3.54
N PHE A 36 13.10 -10.01 -4.41
CA PHE A 36 13.26 -9.92 -5.86
C PHE A 36 13.11 -8.50 -6.39
N LEU A 37 12.68 -7.56 -5.53
CA LEU A 37 12.53 -6.17 -5.91
C LEU A 37 13.84 -5.42 -5.68
N GLU A 38 14.50 -5.06 -6.77
CA GLU A 38 15.69 -4.23 -6.74
C GLU A 38 15.28 -2.75 -6.78
N LEU A 39 15.66 -2.00 -5.76
CA LEU A 39 15.39 -0.58 -5.64
C LEU A 39 16.69 0.18 -5.37
N THR A 40 16.84 1.34 -6.00
CA THR A 40 17.88 2.28 -5.60
C THR A 40 17.57 2.84 -4.20
N LEU A 41 18.58 3.32 -3.49
CA LEU A 41 18.42 3.83 -2.12
C LEU A 41 17.51 5.06 -2.03
N ASP A 42 17.32 5.77 -3.13
CA ASP A 42 16.48 6.96 -3.28
C ASP A 42 15.22 6.74 -4.11
N ALA A 43 14.83 5.48 -4.32
CA ALA A 43 13.68 5.12 -5.15
C ALA A 43 12.37 5.76 -4.68
N LYS A 44 11.51 6.07 -5.64
CA LYS A 44 10.13 6.52 -5.42
C LYS A 44 9.19 5.37 -5.73
N VAL A 45 8.47 4.90 -4.73
CA VAL A 45 7.65 3.69 -4.82
C VAL A 45 6.19 4.01 -4.48
N LEU A 46 5.27 3.44 -5.26
CA LEU A 46 3.84 3.45 -4.96
C LEU A 46 3.40 2.05 -4.56
N ASP A 47 2.75 1.91 -3.41
CA ASP A 47 2.11 0.68 -2.97
C ASP A 47 0.59 0.79 -3.17
N CYS A 48 0.06 0.05 -4.12
CA CYS A 48 -1.36 0.03 -4.47
C CYS A 48 -2.10 -0.98 -3.62
N GLY A 49 -3.16 -0.55 -2.93
CA GLY A 49 -3.86 -1.36 -1.94
C GLY A 49 -2.96 -1.59 -0.73
N CYS A 50 -2.44 -0.51 -0.16
CA CYS A 50 -1.39 -0.58 0.87
C CYS A 50 -1.85 -1.17 2.21
N GLY A 51 -3.16 -1.35 2.42
CA GLY A 51 -3.71 -1.91 3.64
C GLY A 51 -3.24 -1.16 4.88
N GLY A 52 -2.85 -1.89 5.91
CA GLY A 52 -2.35 -1.33 7.17
C GLY A 52 -0.92 -0.78 7.14
N GLY A 53 -0.27 -0.75 5.99
CA GLY A 53 0.99 -0.07 5.78
C GLY A 53 2.26 -0.85 6.15
N ALA A 54 2.15 -2.15 6.48
CA ALA A 54 3.31 -2.96 6.84
C ALA A 54 4.32 -3.09 5.69
N ASN A 55 3.83 -3.25 4.46
CA ASN A 55 4.70 -3.33 3.28
C ASN A 55 5.32 -1.98 2.95
N MET A 56 4.59 -0.88 3.14
CA MET A 56 5.16 0.46 3.03
C MET A 56 6.34 0.65 3.98
N LYS A 57 6.23 0.18 5.20
CA LYS A 57 7.32 0.23 6.19
C LYS A 57 8.55 -0.55 5.71
N ARG A 58 8.35 -1.71 5.10
CA ARG A 58 9.44 -2.52 4.50
C ARG A 58 10.08 -1.81 3.32
N LEU A 59 9.27 -1.22 2.45
CA LEU A 59 9.75 -0.44 1.30
C LEU A 59 10.58 0.77 1.75
N LEU A 60 10.14 1.49 2.78
CA LEU A 60 10.88 2.61 3.36
C LEU A 60 12.26 2.20 3.87
N LYS A 61 12.40 0.98 4.39
CA LYS A 61 13.69 0.43 4.80
C LYS A 61 14.58 0.07 3.61
N LYS A 62 14.00 -0.38 2.50
CA LYS A 62 14.75 -0.71 1.28
C LYS A 62 15.27 0.53 0.57
N CYS A 63 14.56 1.63 0.64
CA CYS A 63 14.95 2.91 0.03
C CYS A 63 15.05 4.01 1.10
N PRO A 64 16.09 4.01 1.92
CA PRO A 64 16.20 4.88 3.09
C PRO A 64 16.31 6.38 2.77
N ARG A 65 16.63 6.73 1.53
CA ARG A 65 16.61 8.11 1.02
C ARG A 65 15.48 8.34 0.02
N GLY A 66 14.61 7.34 -0.16
CA GLY A 66 13.51 7.39 -1.10
C GLY A 66 12.21 7.87 -0.49
N ILE A 67 11.16 7.81 -1.30
CA ILE A 67 9.79 8.19 -0.95
C ILE A 67 8.87 7.01 -1.24
N VAL A 68 8.02 6.66 -0.29
CA VAL A 68 6.99 5.64 -0.47
C VAL A 68 5.62 6.29 -0.31
N LYS A 69 4.81 6.17 -1.35
CA LYS A 69 3.39 6.57 -1.31
C LYS A 69 2.53 5.33 -1.35
N GLY A 70 1.41 5.37 -0.64
CA GLY A 70 0.44 4.28 -0.62
C GLY A 70 -0.96 4.78 -0.90
N ILE A 71 -1.76 3.96 -1.56
CA ILE A 71 -3.18 4.21 -1.73
C ILE A 71 -3.98 3.00 -1.27
N ASP A 72 -5.09 3.28 -0.61
CA ASP A 72 -6.09 2.29 -0.24
C ASP A 72 -7.46 2.97 -0.19
N TYR A 73 -8.51 2.24 -0.56
CA TYR A 73 -9.85 2.82 -0.56
C TYR A 73 -10.56 2.70 0.79
N SER A 74 -10.01 1.95 1.74
CA SER A 74 -10.53 1.79 3.10
C SER A 74 -9.98 2.85 4.04
N THR A 75 -10.85 3.62 4.67
CA THR A 75 -10.48 4.60 5.70
C THR A 75 -9.72 3.95 6.86
N VAL A 76 -10.17 2.78 7.30
CA VAL A 76 -9.52 2.04 8.40
C VAL A 76 -8.08 1.64 8.02
N SER A 77 -7.88 1.16 6.81
CA SER A 77 -6.54 0.82 6.30
C SER A 77 -5.62 2.04 6.25
N VAL A 78 -6.12 3.14 5.70
CA VAL A 78 -5.35 4.40 5.58
C VAL A 78 -4.93 4.94 6.94
N GLU A 79 -5.84 4.96 7.91
CA GLU A 79 -5.54 5.41 9.28
C GLU A 79 -4.47 4.53 9.94
N LYS A 80 -4.58 3.21 9.79
CA LYS A 80 -3.60 2.27 10.32
C LYS A 80 -2.25 2.44 9.64
N ALA A 81 -2.22 2.58 8.32
CA ALA A 81 -1.00 2.78 7.56
C ALA A 81 -0.28 4.09 7.95
N ARG A 82 -1.03 5.16 8.15
CA ARG A 82 -0.49 6.43 8.64
C ARG A 82 0.09 6.30 10.04
N SER A 83 -0.62 5.65 10.95
CA SER A 83 -0.15 5.41 12.32
C SER A 83 1.15 4.62 12.33
N LEU A 84 1.22 3.53 11.56
CA LEU A 84 2.39 2.66 11.50
C LEU A 84 3.63 3.37 10.91
N ASN A 85 3.43 4.30 9.98
CA ASN A 85 4.51 4.97 9.26
C ASN A 85 4.65 6.45 9.65
N GLN A 86 4.19 6.83 10.83
CA GLN A 86 4.14 8.22 11.29
C GLN A 86 5.50 8.92 11.22
N THR A 87 6.57 8.27 11.61
CA THR A 87 7.92 8.85 11.57
C THR A 87 8.31 9.23 10.14
N ALA A 88 8.14 8.33 9.19
CA ALA A 88 8.46 8.58 7.79
C ALA A 88 7.57 9.68 7.19
N ILE A 89 6.30 9.76 7.63
CA ILE A 89 5.40 10.85 7.22
C ILE A 89 5.92 12.19 7.72
N GLN A 90 6.34 12.28 8.97
CA GLN A 90 6.91 13.49 9.55
C GLN A 90 8.22 13.90 8.85
N GLU A 91 9.01 12.96 8.41
CA GLU A 91 10.23 13.18 7.64
C GLU A 91 9.98 13.58 6.17
N GLY A 92 8.73 13.57 5.71
CA GLY A 92 8.38 13.86 4.33
C GLY A 92 8.67 12.72 3.34
N ARG A 93 8.91 11.50 3.83
CA ARG A 93 9.27 10.33 3.03
C ARG A 93 8.11 9.37 2.79
N CYS A 94 6.96 9.63 3.38
CA CYS A 94 5.80 8.75 3.27
C CYS A 94 4.52 9.56 3.12
N VAL A 95 3.65 9.12 2.20
CA VAL A 95 2.29 9.65 2.04
C VAL A 95 1.34 8.48 1.93
N VAL A 96 0.25 8.52 2.69
CA VAL A 96 -0.84 7.55 2.57
C VAL A 96 -2.10 8.28 2.15
N TRP A 97 -2.67 7.88 1.03
CA TRP A 97 -3.84 8.52 0.44
C TRP A 97 -5.01 7.55 0.36
N GLN A 98 -6.21 8.04 0.71
CA GLN A 98 -7.43 7.27 0.50
C GLN A 98 -7.90 7.47 -0.94
N GLY A 99 -7.95 6.39 -1.70
CA GLY A 99 -8.36 6.45 -3.10
C GLY A 99 -8.38 5.09 -3.77
N SER A 100 -8.78 5.08 -5.03
CA SER A 100 -8.86 3.87 -5.85
C SER A 100 -7.71 3.79 -6.84
N VAL A 101 -7.25 2.58 -7.11
CA VAL A 101 -6.26 2.30 -8.17
C VAL A 101 -6.81 2.63 -9.56
N GLU A 102 -8.14 2.70 -9.71
CA GLU A 102 -8.77 3.16 -10.96
C GLU A 102 -8.45 4.61 -11.33
N ARG A 103 -8.05 5.40 -10.34
CA ARG A 103 -7.69 6.81 -10.51
C ARG A 103 -6.58 7.18 -9.53
N ILE A 104 -5.36 6.97 -9.96
CA ILE A 104 -4.19 7.34 -9.18
C ILE A 104 -3.96 8.85 -9.34
N ILE A 105 -3.97 9.58 -8.22
CA ILE A 105 -3.90 11.05 -8.21
C ILE A 105 -2.50 11.61 -8.46
N PHE A 106 -1.48 10.76 -8.42
CA PHE A 106 -0.09 11.20 -8.56
C PHE A 106 0.27 11.39 -10.03
N ALA A 107 1.30 12.21 -10.29
CA ALA A 107 1.76 12.50 -11.63
C ALA A 107 2.23 11.25 -12.37
N LYS A 108 2.08 11.24 -13.69
CA LYS A 108 2.64 10.18 -14.53
C LYS A 108 4.17 10.20 -14.48
N ASP A 109 4.78 9.06 -14.73
CA ASP A 109 6.24 8.92 -14.82
C ASP A 109 6.98 9.37 -13.54
N TRP A 110 6.29 9.37 -12.38
CA TRP A 110 6.88 9.85 -11.14
C TRP A 110 7.52 8.73 -10.31
N PHE A 111 6.99 7.51 -10.39
CA PHE A 111 7.46 6.39 -9.59
C PHE A 111 8.49 5.53 -10.34
N ASP A 112 9.48 5.05 -9.62
CA ASP A 112 10.46 4.06 -10.12
C ASP A 112 9.90 2.64 -10.06
N ALA A 113 9.00 2.36 -9.13
CA ALA A 113 8.35 1.07 -8.97
C ALA A 113 6.94 1.22 -8.40
N VAL A 114 6.08 0.29 -8.78
CA VAL A 114 4.73 0.16 -8.22
C VAL A 114 4.59 -1.27 -7.68
N THR A 115 4.11 -1.40 -6.46
CA THR A 115 3.86 -2.69 -5.82
C THR A 115 2.37 -2.89 -5.56
N ALA A 116 1.94 -4.14 -5.58
CA ALA A 116 0.59 -4.54 -5.21
C ALA A 116 0.67 -5.93 -4.55
N PHE A 117 0.58 -5.97 -3.23
CA PHE A 117 0.69 -7.21 -2.47
C PHE A 117 -0.69 -7.76 -2.12
N GLU A 118 -1.07 -8.87 -2.74
CA GLU A 118 -2.31 -9.60 -2.47
C GLU A 118 -3.57 -8.71 -2.53
N THR A 119 -3.65 -7.82 -3.50
CA THR A 119 -4.73 -6.84 -3.63
C THR A 119 -5.33 -6.77 -5.04
N VAL A 120 -4.61 -7.18 -6.08
CA VAL A 120 -5.02 -7.06 -7.49
C VAL A 120 -6.38 -7.72 -7.75
N TYR A 121 -6.64 -8.85 -7.13
CA TYR A 121 -7.91 -9.58 -7.27
C TYR A 121 -9.12 -8.87 -6.65
N PHE A 122 -8.91 -7.79 -5.90
CA PHE A 122 -9.99 -6.93 -5.39
C PHE A 122 -10.23 -5.69 -6.27
N TRP A 123 -9.43 -5.45 -7.27
CA TRP A 123 -9.56 -4.27 -8.13
C TRP A 123 -10.79 -4.39 -9.02
N PRO A 124 -11.64 -3.33 -9.13
CA PRO A 124 -12.92 -3.45 -9.82
C PRO A 124 -12.79 -3.52 -11.34
N ASP A 125 -11.96 -2.72 -11.96
CA ASP A 125 -11.72 -2.68 -13.41
C ASP A 125 -10.23 -2.89 -13.66
N LEU A 126 -9.83 -4.14 -13.86
CA LEU A 126 -8.42 -4.49 -14.03
C LEU A 126 -7.74 -3.76 -15.19
N PRO A 127 -8.33 -3.69 -16.40
CA PRO A 127 -7.70 -2.95 -17.50
C PRO A 127 -7.46 -1.48 -17.16
N ARG A 128 -8.41 -0.83 -16.52
CA ARG A 128 -8.30 0.55 -16.09
C ARG A 128 -7.23 0.72 -15.01
N CYS A 129 -7.23 -0.14 -14.01
CA CYS A 129 -6.22 -0.11 -12.95
C CYS A 129 -4.81 -0.31 -13.49
N PHE A 130 -4.62 -1.25 -14.39
CA PHE A 130 -3.30 -1.47 -15.00
C PHE A 130 -2.86 -0.31 -15.89
N ARG A 131 -3.78 0.38 -16.58
CA ARG A 131 -3.44 1.62 -17.31
C ARG A 131 -2.95 2.71 -16.35
N GLU A 132 -3.61 2.86 -15.20
CA GLU A 132 -3.18 3.82 -14.17
C GLU A 132 -1.80 3.48 -13.60
N VAL A 133 -1.55 2.21 -13.31
CA VAL A 133 -0.24 1.75 -12.82
C VAL A 133 0.86 1.99 -13.87
N TYR A 134 0.57 1.72 -15.13
CA TYR A 134 1.52 1.93 -16.23
C TYR A 134 1.82 3.40 -16.47
N ARG A 135 0.85 4.26 -16.24
CA ARG A 135 1.00 5.72 -16.43
C ARG A 135 2.08 6.30 -15.54
#